data_86876e840910763d66618ac870da429d
#
_entry.id   86876e840910763d66618ac870da429d
#
_cell.length_a   1.000
_cell.length_b   1.000
_cell.length_c   1.000
_cell.angle_alpha   90.00
_cell.angle_beta   90.00
_cell.angle_gamma   90.00
#
_symmetry.space_group_name_H-M   'P 1'
#
loop_
_entity.id
_entity.type
_entity.pdbx_description
1 polymer ?
#
loop_
_entity_poly.entity_id
_entity_poly.type
_entity_poly.pdbx_seq_one_letter_code
_entity_poly.pdbx_strand_id
1 'polypeptide(L)'
;MAEPHEPNETKEATNSNYVSTVVKTKFGMSGSILASKDAEGHNHYVTILDAEVGGPSQFVQLVDLLYHAVEGDTVTIRIYSFGGWVETGLNICQAIANTRARVTTVGMSIVASIAAVIWMAGHERKMLPGSALMVHMPSGGQFGKTLDIEEECRQLNEFFADFLHRIGKDIITDEEFDAIIQRREDTFISAEEVNKRLAKLGD
;
A
#
# COMPACT_ATOMS: atom_id res chain seq x y z
N MET A 1 -0.87 49.30 46.21
CA MET A 1 -1.54 49.16 44.92
C MET A 1 -0.53 48.48 44.00
N ALA A 2 -0.71 47.23 43.73
CA ALA A 2 0.12 46.46 42.79
C ALA A 2 -0.68 46.29 41.49
N GLU A 3 -0.09 46.66 40.37
CA GLU A 3 -0.64 46.51 39.03
C GLU A 3 -0.74 45.03 38.64
N PRO A 4 -1.79 44.61 37.93
CA PRO A 4 -1.90 43.22 37.46
C PRO A 4 -1.01 42.96 36.22
N HIS A 5 -0.19 41.90 36.31
CA HIS A 5 0.59 41.37 35.23
C HIS A 5 -0.36 40.78 34.15
N GLU A 6 -0.35 41.35 32.95
CA GLU A 6 -0.94 40.75 31.76
C GLU A 6 -0.13 39.50 31.33
N PRO A 7 -0.78 38.37 30.96
CA PRO A 7 -0.07 37.24 30.42
C PRO A 7 0.35 37.51 28.96
N ASN A 8 1.62 37.31 28.70
CA ASN A 8 2.26 37.41 27.41
C ASN A 8 1.69 36.32 26.49
N GLU A 9 0.81 36.70 25.55
CA GLU A 9 0.35 35.82 24.48
C GLU A 9 1.53 35.53 23.54
N THR A 10 2.12 34.34 23.69
CA THR A 10 2.98 33.75 22.67
C THR A 10 2.11 33.40 21.46
N LYS A 11 2.20 34.22 20.43
CA LYS A 11 1.65 33.89 19.09
C LYS A 11 2.39 32.66 18.58
N GLU A 12 1.80 31.48 18.72
CA GLU A 12 2.15 30.30 17.92
C GLU A 12 1.90 30.66 16.45
N ALA A 13 2.98 30.72 15.69
CA ALA A 13 2.91 30.82 14.23
C ALA A 13 2.34 29.50 13.69
N THR A 14 1.02 29.45 13.56
CA THR A 14 0.35 28.39 12.81
C THR A 14 0.66 28.61 11.33
N ASN A 15 1.61 27.83 10.84
CA ASN A 15 1.93 27.72 9.41
C ASN A 15 0.79 26.93 8.74
N SER A 16 -0.36 27.57 8.51
CA SER A 16 -1.58 26.95 7.98
C SER A 16 -1.79 27.30 6.50
N ASN A 17 -0.90 26.78 5.63
CA ASN A 17 -1.19 26.75 4.19
C ASN A 17 -1.76 25.39 3.75
N TYR A 18 -2.22 24.55 4.69
CA TYR A 18 -2.88 23.30 4.37
C TYR A 18 -4.40 23.48 4.37
N VAL A 19 -4.99 23.55 3.19
CA VAL A 19 -6.45 23.40 3.05
C VAL A 19 -6.72 21.89 3.00
N SER A 20 -7.14 21.30 4.12
CA SER A 20 -7.55 19.90 4.16
C SER A 20 -9.00 19.77 3.71
N THR A 21 -9.24 19.16 2.57
CA THR A 21 -10.59 18.76 2.14
C THR A 21 -10.75 17.26 2.38
N VAL A 22 -11.69 16.88 3.25
CA VAL A 22 -12.06 15.49 3.44
C VAL A 22 -13.01 15.08 2.33
N VAL A 23 -12.54 14.30 1.37
CA VAL A 23 -13.41 13.66 0.39
C VAL A 23 -14.01 12.42 1.04
N LYS A 24 -15.26 12.54 1.54
CA LYS A 24 -15.99 11.38 2.09
C LYS A 24 -16.40 10.47 0.95
N THR A 25 -15.80 9.30 0.89
CA THR A 25 -16.17 8.25 -0.04
C THR A 25 -17.44 7.53 0.43
N LYS A 26 -18.42 7.37 -0.45
CA LYS A 26 -19.72 6.76 -0.13
C LYS A 26 -19.75 5.24 -0.22
N PHE A 27 -18.69 4.59 -0.69
CA PHE A 27 -18.63 3.15 -0.94
C PHE A 27 -17.31 2.53 -0.46
N GLY A 28 -17.41 1.60 0.49
CA GLY A 28 -16.64 0.38 0.64
C GLY A 28 -15.16 0.45 1.03
N MET A 29 -14.46 1.56 0.92
CA MET A 29 -13.16 1.70 1.55
C MET A 29 -13.36 2.02 3.03
N SER A 30 -12.67 1.31 3.92
CA SER A 30 -12.73 1.59 5.35
C SER A 30 -12.04 2.92 5.70
N GLY A 31 -11.37 3.57 4.75
CA GLY A 31 -10.69 4.85 4.93
C GLY A 31 -11.15 5.95 3.98
N SER A 32 -11.23 7.17 4.48
CA SER A 32 -11.40 8.37 3.66
C SER A 32 -10.08 8.72 2.96
N ILE A 33 -10.15 9.26 1.74
CA ILE A 33 -9.01 9.91 1.12
C ILE A 33 -8.96 11.34 1.65
N LEU A 34 -7.89 11.68 2.35
CA LEU A 34 -7.58 13.03 2.79
C LEU A 34 -6.76 13.71 1.70
N ALA A 35 -7.14 14.93 1.32
CA ALA A 35 -6.41 15.72 0.35
C ALA A 35 -5.98 17.05 0.98
N SER A 36 -4.75 17.45 0.71
CA SER A 36 -4.21 18.78 1.03
C SER A 36 -3.42 19.30 -0.16
N LYS A 37 -3.11 20.59 -0.17
CA LYS A 37 -2.26 21.22 -1.21
C LYS A 37 -1.02 21.84 -0.55
N ASP A 38 0.10 21.77 -1.26
CA ASP A 38 1.29 22.54 -0.90
C ASP A 38 1.23 23.98 -1.47
N ALA A 39 2.29 24.76 -1.25
CA ALA A 39 2.40 26.13 -1.70
C ALA A 39 2.52 26.24 -3.23
N GLU A 40 3.00 25.21 -3.89
CA GLU A 40 3.16 25.07 -5.33
C GLU A 40 1.87 24.63 -6.02
N GLY A 41 0.84 24.22 -5.26
CA GLY A 41 -0.47 23.80 -5.73
C GLY A 41 -0.59 22.30 -6.03
N HIS A 42 0.44 21.50 -5.74
CA HIS A 42 0.37 20.04 -5.86
C HIS A 42 -0.52 19.44 -4.77
N ASN A 43 -1.17 18.33 -5.10
CA ASN A 43 -2.03 17.64 -4.15
C ASN A 43 -1.24 16.57 -3.39
N HIS A 44 -1.53 16.47 -2.09
CA HIS A 44 -1.03 15.42 -1.21
C HIS A 44 -2.22 14.61 -0.72
N TYR A 45 -2.30 13.36 -1.17
CA TYR A 45 -3.37 12.45 -0.82
C TYR A 45 -2.88 11.43 0.22
N VAL A 46 -3.70 11.17 1.23
CA VAL A 46 -3.44 10.15 2.23
C VAL A 46 -4.67 9.27 2.37
N THR A 47 -4.49 7.98 2.28
CA THR A 47 -5.55 6.99 2.50
C THR A 47 -5.04 5.82 3.34
N ILE A 48 -5.96 5.03 3.85
CA ILE A 48 -5.65 3.81 4.61
C ILE A 48 -6.37 2.61 3.99
N LEU A 49 -5.66 1.50 3.87
CA LEU A 49 -6.16 0.18 3.56
C LEU A 49 -6.04 -0.64 4.84
N ASP A 50 -7.12 -0.65 5.64
CA ASP A 50 -7.18 -1.27 6.98
C ASP A 50 -8.22 -2.40 7.06
N ALA A 51 -8.66 -2.91 5.92
CA ALA A 51 -9.63 -4.00 5.80
C ALA A 51 -9.15 -5.06 4.82
N GLU A 52 -9.97 -6.09 4.62
CA GLU A 52 -9.79 -7.06 3.56
C GLU A 52 -9.78 -6.37 2.18
N VAL A 53 -8.88 -6.77 1.31
CA VAL A 53 -8.87 -6.37 -0.10
C VAL A 53 -10.02 -7.09 -0.80
N GLY A 54 -11.21 -6.50 -0.75
CA GLY A 54 -12.43 -7.08 -1.32
C GLY A 54 -12.56 -6.84 -2.82
N GLY A 55 -13.81 -6.83 -3.32
CA GLY A 55 -14.07 -6.67 -4.76
C GLY A 55 -13.63 -5.31 -5.32
N PRO A 56 -13.40 -5.20 -6.65
CA PRO A 56 -12.86 -4.01 -7.30
C PRO A 56 -13.65 -2.72 -7.03
N SER A 57 -14.96 -2.82 -6.85
CA SER A 57 -15.84 -1.66 -6.56
C SER A 57 -15.49 -0.92 -5.27
N GLN A 58 -14.82 -1.58 -4.33
CA GLN A 58 -14.38 -0.95 -3.08
C GLN A 58 -13.21 0.02 -3.28
N PHE A 59 -12.45 -0.15 -4.35
CA PHE A 59 -11.20 0.59 -4.60
C PHE A 59 -11.25 1.51 -5.82
N VAL A 60 -12.42 1.65 -6.45
CA VAL A 60 -12.59 2.51 -7.65
C VAL A 60 -12.04 3.91 -7.42
N GLN A 61 -12.29 4.51 -6.26
CA GLN A 61 -11.83 5.88 -5.98
C GLN A 61 -10.32 5.98 -5.82
N LEU A 62 -9.67 4.97 -5.21
CA LEU A 62 -8.21 4.91 -5.14
C LEU A 62 -7.59 4.72 -6.52
N VAL A 63 -8.15 3.82 -7.30
CA VAL A 63 -7.68 3.53 -8.67
C VAL A 63 -7.87 4.75 -9.56
N ASP A 64 -9.04 5.40 -9.54
CA ASP A 64 -9.31 6.64 -10.29
C ASP A 64 -8.39 7.77 -9.85
N LEU A 65 -8.17 7.93 -8.54
CA LEU A 65 -7.21 8.91 -8.02
C LEU A 65 -5.83 8.70 -8.62
N LEU A 66 -5.32 7.46 -8.59
CA LEU A 66 -3.99 7.13 -9.10
C LEU A 66 -3.86 7.43 -10.60
N TYR A 67 -4.89 7.13 -11.40
CA TYR A 67 -4.86 7.42 -12.84
C TYR A 67 -4.99 8.90 -13.18
N HIS A 68 -5.63 9.70 -12.33
CA HIS A 68 -5.83 11.14 -12.57
C HIS A 68 -4.79 12.03 -11.88
N ALA A 69 -4.03 11.51 -10.92
CA ALA A 69 -2.97 12.26 -10.26
C ALA A 69 -1.87 12.66 -11.26
N VAL A 70 -1.33 13.86 -11.07
CA VAL A 70 -0.36 14.46 -11.99
C VAL A 70 1.03 14.49 -11.40
N GLU A 71 2.01 14.83 -12.22
CA GLU A 71 3.39 15.04 -11.76
C GLU A 71 3.42 16.15 -10.69
N GLY A 72 4.17 15.92 -9.61
CA GLY A 72 4.20 16.75 -8.42
C GLY A 72 3.23 16.33 -7.31
N ASP A 73 2.12 15.67 -7.66
CA ASP A 73 1.22 15.09 -6.65
C ASP A 73 1.88 13.94 -5.89
N THR A 74 1.47 13.74 -4.64
CA THR A 74 1.87 12.58 -3.83
C THR A 74 0.66 11.81 -3.31
N VAL A 75 0.81 10.48 -3.22
CA VAL A 75 -0.21 9.59 -2.65
C VAL A 75 0.44 8.72 -1.58
N THR A 76 -0.02 8.83 -0.34
CA THR A 76 0.41 7.95 0.75
C THR A 76 -0.68 6.92 1.05
N ILE A 77 -0.36 5.65 0.89
CA ILE A 77 -1.25 4.52 1.22
C ILE A 77 -0.71 3.85 2.48
N ARG A 78 -1.42 4.01 3.59
CA ARG A 78 -1.15 3.29 4.83
C ARG A 78 -1.83 1.93 4.76
N ILE A 79 -1.11 0.85 5.07
CA ILE A 79 -1.60 -0.51 4.87
C ILE A 79 -1.51 -1.31 6.16
N TYR A 80 -2.67 -1.78 6.62
CA TYR A 80 -2.86 -2.78 7.65
C TYR A 80 -3.94 -3.75 7.15
N SER A 81 -3.55 -4.88 6.58
CA SER A 81 -4.49 -5.81 5.95
C SER A 81 -3.91 -7.21 5.85
N PHE A 82 -4.76 -8.20 6.03
CA PHE A 82 -4.42 -9.62 5.82
C PHE A 82 -4.50 -10.04 4.35
N GLY A 83 -4.85 -9.12 3.44
CA GLY A 83 -4.99 -9.41 2.02
C GLY A 83 -6.42 -9.59 1.57
N GLY A 84 -6.65 -10.43 0.57
CA GLY A 84 -7.98 -10.71 -0.01
C GLY A 84 -7.91 -11.01 -1.50
N TRP A 85 -8.73 -10.37 -2.33
CA TRP A 85 -8.87 -10.67 -3.75
C TRP A 85 -7.63 -10.26 -4.55
N VAL A 86 -7.01 -11.24 -5.19
CA VAL A 86 -5.77 -11.07 -5.96
C VAL A 86 -5.96 -10.08 -7.10
N GLU A 87 -7.05 -10.22 -7.88
CA GLU A 87 -7.35 -9.37 -9.04
C GLU A 87 -7.48 -7.89 -8.66
N THR A 88 -8.12 -7.63 -7.52
CA THR A 88 -8.27 -6.26 -7.00
C THR A 88 -6.91 -5.68 -6.63
N GLY A 89 -6.09 -6.45 -5.94
CA GLY A 89 -4.74 -6.02 -5.56
C GLY A 89 -3.84 -5.77 -6.77
N LEU A 90 -3.89 -6.65 -7.77
CA LEU A 90 -3.15 -6.47 -9.04
C LEU A 90 -3.58 -5.20 -9.78
N ASN A 91 -4.89 -4.90 -9.80
CA ASN A 91 -5.40 -3.65 -10.39
C ASN A 91 -4.85 -2.41 -9.66
N ILE A 92 -4.80 -2.43 -8.32
CA ILE A 92 -4.19 -1.36 -7.54
C ILE A 92 -2.69 -1.23 -7.86
N CYS A 93 -1.95 -2.34 -7.95
CA CYS A 93 -0.54 -2.33 -8.33
C CYS A 93 -0.32 -1.74 -9.73
N GLN A 94 -1.18 -2.08 -10.70
CA GLN A 94 -1.13 -1.50 -12.04
C GLN A 94 -1.39 0.01 -12.02
N ALA A 95 -2.37 0.47 -11.22
CA ALA A 95 -2.64 1.90 -11.06
C ALA A 95 -1.45 2.64 -10.43
N ILE A 96 -0.78 2.05 -9.43
CA ILE A 96 0.46 2.59 -8.84
C ILE A 96 1.57 2.67 -9.88
N ALA A 97 1.76 1.63 -10.69
CA ALA A 97 2.81 1.61 -11.70
C ALA A 97 2.58 2.60 -12.86
N ASN A 98 1.34 3.01 -13.12
CA ASN A 98 0.97 3.89 -14.23
C ASN A 98 0.62 5.33 -13.80
N THR A 99 0.59 5.64 -12.52
CA THR A 99 0.36 7.01 -12.03
C THR A 99 1.57 7.91 -12.30
N ARG A 100 1.31 9.20 -12.47
CA ARG A 100 2.36 10.22 -12.54
C ARG A 100 2.71 10.80 -11.17
N ALA A 101 1.89 10.52 -10.15
CA ALA A 101 2.17 10.91 -8.77
C ALA A 101 3.24 10.02 -8.13
N ARG A 102 3.90 10.54 -7.10
CA ARG A 102 4.77 9.74 -6.25
C ARG A 102 3.97 9.00 -5.20
N VAL A 103 4.01 7.68 -5.24
CA VAL A 103 3.26 6.83 -4.29
C VAL A 103 4.18 6.31 -3.20
N THR A 104 3.83 6.61 -1.94
CA THR A 104 4.47 6.04 -0.75
C THR A 104 3.53 5.04 -0.09
N THR A 105 3.98 3.80 0.09
CA THR A 105 3.26 2.79 0.85
C THR A 105 3.86 2.65 2.25
N VAL A 106 3.02 2.65 3.28
CA VAL A 106 3.43 2.57 4.69
C VAL A 106 2.78 1.35 5.34
N GLY A 107 3.57 0.33 5.59
CA GLY A 107 3.11 -0.89 6.27
C GLY A 107 2.99 -0.68 7.79
N MET A 108 1.85 -1.08 8.34
CA MET A 108 1.51 -0.98 9.76
C MET A 108 1.04 -2.34 10.28
N SER A 109 1.46 -2.72 11.49
CA SER A 109 1.07 -3.97 12.15
C SER A 109 1.32 -5.20 11.26
N ILE A 110 0.30 -5.70 10.57
CA ILE A 110 0.40 -6.83 9.63
C ILE A 110 0.05 -6.37 8.22
N VAL A 111 0.93 -6.67 7.28
CA VAL A 111 0.74 -6.46 5.84
C VAL A 111 0.93 -7.80 5.14
N ALA A 112 -0.18 -8.46 4.78
CA ALA A 112 -0.12 -9.86 4.38
C ALA A 112 -0.73 -10.13 3.01
N SER A 113 -0.26 -11.20 2.36
CA SER A 113 -0.83 -11.73 1.11
C SER A 113 -0.85 -10.65 0.01
N ILE A 114 -1.95 -10.45 -0.69
CA ILE A 114 -2.06 -9.42 -1.75
C ILE A 114 -1.85 -7.99 -1.23
N ALA A 115 -2.09 -7.71 0.06
CA ALA A 115 -1.75 -6.42 0.65
C ALA A 115 -0.23 -6.19 0.73
N ALA A 116 0.57 -7.25 0.94
CA ALA A 116 2.02 -7.19 0.86
C ALA A 116 2.49 -6.86 -0.56
N VAL A 117 1.83 -7.41 -1.57
CA VAL A 117 2.11 -7.12 -2.98
C VAL A 117 1.78 -5.66 -3.31
N ILE A 118 0.64 -5.12 -2.83
CA ILE A 118 0.29 -3.70 -2.96
C ILE A 118 1.35 -2.82 -2.27
N TRP A 119 1.81 -3.22 -1.08
CA TRP A 119 2.86 -2.50 -0.37
C TRP A 119 4.17 -2.47 -1.18
N MET A 120 4.57 -3.60 -1.77
CA MET A 120 5.77 -3.68 -2.62
C MET A 120 5.66 -2.84 -3.90
N ALA A 121 4.45 -2.55 -4.39
CA ALA A 121 4.21 -1.73 -5.58
C ALA A 121 4.51 -0.23 -5.37
N GLY A 122 4.60 0.26 -4.14
CA GLY A 122 4.90 1.66 -3.84
C GLY A 122 6.25 2.10 -4.43
N HIS A 123 6.30 3.33 -4.95
CA HIS A 123 7.55 3.94 -5.40
C HIS A 123 8.50 4.19 -4.23
N GLU A 124 7.95 4.55 -3.09
CA GLU A 124 8.63 4.57 -1.78
C GLU A 124 7.90 3.62 -0.82
N ARG A 125 8.67 2.88 -0.06
CA ARG A 125 8.16 1.86 0.85
C ARG A 125 8.70 2.10 2.26
N LYS A 126 7.83 1.98 3.27
CA LYS A 126 8.19 2.12 4.69
C LYS A 126 7.45 1.06 5.48
N MET A 127 8.14 0.43 6.44
CA MET A 127 7.51 -0.42 7.45
C MET A 127 7.65 0.24 8.82
N LEU A 128 6.54 0.42 9.53
CA LEU A 128 6.59 0.97 10.89
C LEU A 128 7.19 -0.07 11.87
N PRO A 129 7.90 0.37 12.92
CA PRO A 129 8.41 -0.55 13.93
C PRO A 129 7.30 -1.42 14.53
N GLY A 130 7.59 -2.70 14.73
CA GLY A 130 6.62 -3.68 15.22
C GLY A 130 5.64 -4.21 14.17
N SER A 131 5.81 -3.84 12.89
CA SER A 131 5.05 -4.41 11.78
C SER A 131 5.73 -5.65 11.21
N ALA A 132 4.97 -6.45 10.47
CA ALA A 132 5.47 -7.59 9.72
C ALA A 132 4.87 -7.65 8.31
N LEU A 133 5.69 -8.05 7.36
CA LEU A 133 5.27 -8.41 6.00
C LEU A 133 5.08 -9.93 5.96
N MET A 134 3.98 -10.40 5.38
CA MET A 134 3.78 -11.82 5.12
C MET A 134 3.44 -12.05 3.65
N VAL A 135 4.18 -12.93 3.02
CA VAL A 135 4.05 -13.26 1.60
C VAL A 135 3.81 -14.75 1.43
N HIS A 136 2.86 -15.09 0.60
CA HIS A 136 2.57 -16.45 0.20
C HIS A 136 1.99 -16.51 -1.21
N MET A 137 1.94 -17.70 -1.81
CA MET A 137 1.25 -17.92 -3.08
C MET A 137 -0.27 -17.79 -2.90
N PRO A 138 -1.01 -17.40 -3.96
CA PRO A 138 -2.46 -17.32 -3.90
C PRO A 138 -3.10 -18.60 -3.36
N SER A 139 -4.08 -18.44 -2.48
CA SER A 139 -4.93 -19.53 -1.98
C SER A 139 -6.39 -19.22 -2.33
N GLY A 140 -7.16 -20.22 -2.68
CA GLY A 140 -8.57 -20.06 -3.03
C GLY A 140 -9.19 -21.34 -3.53
N GLY A 141 -10.45 -21.28 -3.95
CA GLY A 141 -11.19 -22.38 -4.57
C GLY A 141 -11.75 -21.94 -5.91
N GLN A 142 -11.76 -22.86 -6.87
CA GLN A 142 -12.39 -22.69 -8.16
C GLN A 142 -13.49 -23.75 -8.36
N PHE A 143 -14.50 -23.40 -9.15
CA PHE A 143 -15.60 -24.30 -9.53
C PHE A 143 -15.63 -24.44 -11.04
N GLY A 144 -15.62 -25.67 -11.53
CA GLY A 144 -15.64 -25.95 -12.97
C GLY A 144 -15.36 -27.41 -13.28
N LYS A 145 -15.00 -27.71 -14.52
CA LYS A 145 -14.52 -29.04 -14.90
C LYS A 145 -13.09 -29.23 -14.39
N THR A 146 -12.76 -30.40 -13.85
CA THR A 146 -11.51 -30.69 -13.16
C THR A 146 -10.25 -30.30 -13.94
N LEU A 147 -10.20 -30.64 -15.24
CA LEU A 147 -9.04 -30.30 -16.09
C LEU A 147 -8.93 -28.79 -16.34
N ASP A 148 -10.06 -28.09 -16.48
CA ASP A 148 -10.07 -26.65 -16.69
C ASP A 148 -9.58 -25.93 -15.41
N ILE A 149 -10.01 -26.39 -14.24
CA ILE A 149 -9.57 -25.86 -12.93
C ILE A 149 -8.05 -26.02 -12.74
N GLU A 150 -7.51 -27.21 -13.07
CA GLU A 150 -6.08 -27.48 -12.93
C GLU A 150 -5.24 -26.55 -13.82
N GLU A 151 -5.65 -26.36 -15.06
CA GLU A 151 -4.94 -25.48 -16.01
C GLU A 151 -5.05 -24.02 -15.59
N GLU A 152 -6.23 -23.53 -15.19
CA GLU A 152 -6.42 -22.15 -14.71
C GLU A 152 -5.59 -21.89 -13.46
N CYS A 153 -5.57 -22.81 -12.48
CA CYS A 153 -4.75 -22.69 -11.28
C CYS A 153 -3.26 -22.65 -11.62
N ARG A 154 -2.79 -23.46 -12.57
CA ARG A 154 -1.41 -23.47 -13.01
C ARG A 154 -1.03 -22.12 -13.63
N GLN A 155 -1.83 -21.60 -14.55
CA GLN A 155 -1.59 -20.31 -15.21
C GLN A 155 -1.59 -19.16 -14.22
N LEU A 156 -2.53 -19.13 -13.27
CA LEU A 156 -2.58 -18.10 -12.22
C LEU A 156 -1.34 -18.15 -11.32
N ASN A 157 -0.90 -19.35 -10.94
CA ASN A 157 0.29 -19.52 -10.11
C ASN A 157 1.57 -19.06 -10.83
N GLU A 158 1.73 -19.41 -12.11
CA GLU A 158 2.87 -18.98 -12.93
C GLU A 158 2.86 -17.45 -13.08
N PHE A 159 1.73 -16.87 -13.46
CA PHE A 159 1.59 -15.43 -13.58
C PHE A 159 1.91 -14.70 -12.26
N PHE A 160 1.39 -15.19 -11.13
CA PHE A 160 1.61 -14.56 -9.84
C PHE A 160 3.08 -14.70 -9.40
N ALA A 161 3.71 -15.84 -9.64
CA ALA A 161 5.13 -16.04 -9.34
C ALA A 161 6.01 -15.05 -10.12
N ASP A 162 5.78 -14.89 -11.42
CA ASP A 162 6.50 -13.93 -12.26
C ASP A 162 6.26 -12.49 -11.80
N PHE A 163 5.02 -12.17 -11.43
CA PHE A 163 4.67 -10.86 -10.92
C PHE A 163 5.38 -10.58 -9.58
N LEU A 164 5.34 -11.55 -8.66
CA LEU A 164 5.98 -11.45 -7.36
C LEU A 164 7.50 -11.28 -7.47
N HIS A 165 8.15 -12.00 -8.38
CA HIS A 165 9.58 -11.82 -8.66
C HIS A 165 9.90 -10.40 -9.11
N ARG A 166 9.11 -9.84 -10.01
CA ARG A 166 9.35 -8.48 -10.53
C ARG A 166 9.21 -7.40 -9.47
N ILE A 167 8.19 -7.52 -8.61
CA ILE A 167 7.86 -6.46 -7.64
C ILE A 167 8.59 -6.64 -6.31
N GLY A 168 8.91 -7.88 -5.95
CA GLY A 168 9.48 -8.26 -4.66
C GLY A 168 11.00 -8.37 -4.62
N LYS A 169 11.69 -8.30 -5.78
CA LYS A 169 13.15 -8.55 -5.90
C LYS A 169 14.04 -7.74 -4.94
N ASP A 170 13.59 -6.58 -4.51
CA ASP A 170 14.34 -5.70 -3.61
C ASP A 170 14.10 -6.04 -2.13
N ILE A 171 13.06 -6.84 -1.84
CA ILE A 171 12.57 -7.14 -0.49
C ILE A 171 12.69 -8.61 -0.16
N ILE A 172 12.42 -9.50 -1.11
CA ILE A 172 12.39 -10.95 -0.95
C ILE A 172 13.70 -11.53 -1.48
N THR A 173 14.38 -12.34 -0.67
CA THR A 173 15.61 -13.04 -1.08
C THR A 173 15.28 -14.23 -1.97
N ASP A 174 16.28 -14.74 -2.72
CA ASP A 174 16.11 -15.94 -3.56
C ASP A 174 15.65 -17.17 -2.76
N GLU A 175 16.16 -17.34 -1.54
CA GLU A 175 15.75 -18.43 -0.63
C GLU A 175 14.28 -18.27 -0.19
N GLU A 176 13.85 -17.04 0.10
CA GLU A 176 12.46 -16.74 0.45
C GLU A 176 11.55 -16.91 -0.78
N PHE A 177 11.98 -16.52 -1.99
CA PHE A 177 11.24 -16.82 -3.22
C PHE A 177 11.06 -18.33 -3.41
N ASP A 178 12.09 -19.12 -3.19
CA ASP A 178 12.01 -20.57 -3.27
C ASP A 178 11.06 -21.15 -2.21
N ALA A 179 11.10 -20.63 -0.98
CA ALA A 179 10.15 -20.99 0.07
C ALA A 179 8.70 -20.71 -0.35
N ILE A 180 8.43 -19.52 -0.83
CA ILE A 180 7.08 -19.07 -1.23
C ILE A 180 6.58 -19.85 -2.45
N ILE A 181 7.38 -19.92 -3.53
CA ILE A 181 6.93 -20.38 -4.84
C ILE A 181 6.99 -21.89 -4.94
N GLN A 182 8.12 -22.52 -4.54
CA GLN A 182 8.33 -23.96 -4.73
C GLN A 182 7.81 -24.77 -3.54
N ARG A 183 8.12 -24.33 -2.30
CA ARG A 183 7.71 -25.05 -1.11
C ARG A 183 6.33 -24.68 -0.59
N ARG A 184 5.72 -23.60 -1.13
CA ARG A 184 4.38 -23.11 -0.72
C ARG A 184 4.31 -22.73 0.76
N GLU A 185 5.39 -22.15 1.27
CA GLU A 185 5.51 -21.73 2.67
C GLU A 185 5.09 -20.27 2.83
N ASP A 186 4.40 -19.96 3.93
CA ASP A 186 4.12 -18.59 4.33
C ASP A 186 5.41 -17.96 4.89
N THR A 187 5.88 -16.90 4.26
CA THR A 187 7.13 -16.22 4.62
C THR A 187 6.84 -14.92 5.35
N PHE A 188 7.34 -14.80 6.58
CA PHE A 188 7.21 -13.62 7.42
C PHE A 188 8.53 -12.87 7.48
N ILE A 189 8.50 -11.55 7.19
CA ILE A 189 9.67 -10.68 7.25
C ILE A 189 9.36 -9.53 8.22
N SER A 190 10.18 -9.36 9.27
CA SER A 190 9.99 -8.28 10.23
C SER A 190 10.22 -6.91 9.63
N ALA A 191 9.60 -5.87 10.20
CA ALA A 191 9.82 -4.49 9.78
C ALA A 191 11.30 -4.08 9.85
N GLU A 192 12.04 -4.58 10.83
CA GLU A 192 13.47 -4.33 10.98
C GLU A 192 14.25 -4.87 9.77
N GLU A 193 14.02 -6.11 9.39
CA GLU A 193 14.69 -6.72 8.25
C GLU A 193 14.26 -6.06 6.92
N VAL A 194 12.96 -5.78 6.74
CA VAL A 194 12.46 -5.04 5.57
C VAL A 194 13.16 -3.68 5.44
N ASN A 195 13.17 -2.88 6.51
CA ASN A 195 13.78 -1.54 6.48
C ASN A 195 15.30 -1.61 6.27
N LYS A 196 15.97 -2.64 6.79
CA LYS A 196 17.40 -2.89 6.53
C LYS A 196 17.66 -3.22 5.06
N ARG A 197 16.78 -4.00 4.41
CA ARG A 197 16.87 -4.29 2.97
C ARG A 197 16.64 -3.04 2.13
N LEU A 198 15.63 -2.22 2.48
CA LEU A 198 15.33 -0.96 1.81
C LEU A 198 16.48 0.05 1.90
N ALA A 199 17.16 0.13 3.05
CA ALA A 199 18.30 1.03 3.24
C ALA A 199 19.45 0.74 2.29
N LYS A 200 19.67 -0.52 1.90
CA LYS A 200 20.71 -0.92 0.94
C LYS A 200 20.42 -0.51 -0.51
N LEU A 201 19.19 -0.13 -0.83
CA LEU A 201 18.81 0.31 -2.18
C LEU A 201 19.07 1.80 -2.40
N GLY A 202 19.27 2.57 -1.33
CA GLY A 202 19.52 4.02 -1.38
C GLY A 202 20.99 4.40 -1.38
N ASP A 203 21.89 3.41 -1.27
CA ASP A 203 23.34 3.55 -1.36
C ASP A 203 23.81 3.21 -2.80
#